data_f0d69dce22967ebed4770f30113de2ce
#
_entry.id   f0d69dce22967ebed4770f30113de2ce
#
_cell.length_a   1.000
_cell.length_b   1.000
_cell.length_c   1.000
_cell.angle_alpha   90.00
_cell.angle_beta   90.00
_cell.angle_gamma   90.00
#
_symmetry.space_group_name_H-M   'P 1'
#
loop_
_entity.id
_entity.type
_entity.pdbx_description
1 polymer ?
#
loop_
_entity_poly.entity_id
_entity_poly.type
_entity_poly.pdbx_seq_one_letter_code
_entity_poly.pdbx_strand_id
1 'polypeptide(L)'
;MASNIAIKIHFPLAWAVKPTLYKQFVGGETLQDCTKTIEHLKHFNVKSTLDFSAESEQTPDGIQATFEETMRSIDFAKGNPNLAYAVFKPSTITTDDLLAKASEKRGELSIEEVKQFREFRDRFMAFCQRAYDNDVRILVDAEDYCFQDAIDELTDEAMRKFNKKRAIVFATLQMYRHDRMPYL
;
A
#
# COMPACT_ATOMS: atom_id res chain seq x y z
N MET A 1 10.46 -27.33 -3.10
CA MET A 1 11.69 -27.82 -3.77
C MET A 1 11.62 -27.69 -5.30
N ALA A 2 10.56 -28.09 -5.99
CA ALA A 2 10.45 -27.97 -7.46
C ALA A 2 10.54 -26.52 -8.00
N SER A 3 9.93 -25.55 -7.34
CA SER A 3 9.95 -24.13 -7.75
C SER A 3 11.35 -23.52 -7.73
N ASN A 4 12.16 -23.83 -6.71
CA ASN A 4 13.54 -23.32 -6.61
C ASN A 4 14.47 -23.89 -7.68
N ILE A 5 14.20 -25.12 -8.16
CA ILE A 5 14.96 -25.73 -9.25
C ILE A 5 14.60 -25.07 -10.57
N ALA A 6 13.32 -24.79 -10.82
CA ALA A 6 12.86 -24.15 -12.05
C ALA A 6 13.41 -22.71 -12.19
N ILE A 7 13.53 -21.95 -11.09
CA ILE A 7 14.17 -20.62 -11.09
C ILE A 7 15.66 -20.73 -11.44
N LYS A 8 16.38 -21.70 -10.86
CA LYS A 8 17.83 -21.90 -11.14
C LYS A 8 18.16 -22.28 -12.56
N ILE A 9 17.26 -22.95 -13.29
CA ILE A 9 17.48 -23.36 -14.68
C ILE A 9 16.86 -22.40 -15.70
N HIS A 10 16.41 -21.18 -15.26
CA HIS A 10 15.78 -20.17 -16.13
C HIS A 10 14.62 -20.72 -16.98
N PHE A 11 13.89 -21.70 -16.45
CA PHE A 11 12.72 -22.24 -17.14
C PHE A 11 11.66 -21.13 -17.27
N PRO A 12 11.03 -20.95 -18.44
CA PRO A 12 10.04 -19.87 -18.64
C PRO A 12 8.74 -20.14 -17.87
N LEU A 13 8.81 -19.96 -16.54
CA LEU A 13 7.67 -20.18 -15.61
C LEU A 13 6.46 -19.30 -15.97
N ALA A 14 6.70 -18.13 -16.58
CA ALA A 14 5.64 -17.23 -17.00
C ALA A 14 4.63 -17.91 -17.93
N TRP A 15 5.07 -18.78 -18.81
CA TRP A 15 4.20 -19.55 -19.72
C TRP A 15 3.19 -20.44 -18.98
N ALA A 16 3.61 -21.09 -17.89
CA ALA A 16 2.73 -21.96 -17.11
C ALA A 16 1.95 -21.19 -16.04
N VAL A 17 2.53 -20.12 -15.47
CA VAL A 17 1.94 -19.37 -14.35
C VAL A 17 0.90 -18.34 -14.83
N LYS A 18 1.13 -17.66 -15.98
CA LYS A 18 0.20 -16.64 -16.51
C LYS A 18 -1.22 -17.16 -16.78
N PRO A 19 -1.44 -18.31 -17.43
CA PRO A 19 -2.79 -18.81 -17.67
C PRO A 19 -3.47 -19.44 -16.45
N THR A 20 -2.73 -19.68 -15.36
CA THR A 20 -3.20 -20.38 -14.16
C THR A 20 -3.22 -19.46 -12.93
N LEU A 21 -2.17 -19.51 -12.13
CA LEU A 21 -2.08 -18.78 -10.85
C LEU A 21 -2.18 -17.28 -11.04
N TYR A 22 -1.48 -16.72 -12.04
CA TYR A 22 -1.53 -15.27 -12.29
C TYR A 22 -2.95 -14.81 -12.59
N LYS A 23 -3.67 -15.49 -13.47
CA LYS A 23 -5.06 -15.16 -13.82
C LYS A 23 -6.01 -15.23 -12.61
N GLN A 24 -5.69 -16.08 -11.62
CA GLN A 24 -6.51 -16.25 -10.42
C GLN A 24 -6.27 -15.16 -9.38
N PHE A 25 -5.02 -14.69 -9.23
CA PHE A 25 -4.62 -13.85 -8.11
C PHE A 25 -4.21 -12.43 -8.48
N VAL A 26 -3.95 -12.14 -9.76
CA VAL A 26 -3.48 -10.83 -10.21
C VAL A 26 -4.51 -10.18 -11.12
N GLY A 27 -4.93 -8.98 -10.75
CA GLY A 27 -5.94 -8.22 -11.49
C GLY A 27 -5.43 -7.71 -12.85
N GLY A 28 -4.14 -7.42 -12.97
CA GLY A 28 -3.48 -6.91 -14.17
C GLY A 28 -2.04 -6.50 -13.88
N GLU A 29 -1.22 -6.33 -14.92
CA GLU A 29 0.15 -5.80 -14.81
C GLU A 29 0.16 -4.25 -14.82
N THR A 30 -0.89 -3.65 -15.34
CA THR A 30 -1.09 -2.20 -15.41
C THR A 30 -2.47 -1.82 -14.91
N LEU A 31 -2.68 -0.55 -14.57
CA LEU A 31 -4.02 -0.04 -14.20
C LEU A 31 -5.05 -0.26 -15.31
N GLN A 32 -4.64 -0.17 -16.57
CA GLN A 32 -5.50 -0.41 -17.73
C GLN A 32 -5.92 -1.89 -17.82
N ASP A 33 -5.01 -2.81 -17.54
CA ASP A 33 -5.34 -4.25 -17.52
C ASP A 33 -6.32 -4.59 -16.42
N CYS A 34 -6.20 -3.95 -15.25
CA CYS A 34 -7.13 -4.11 -14.13
C CYS A 34 -8.58 -3.73 -14.50
N THR A 35 -8.79 -2.84 -15.47
CA THR A 35 -10.14 -2.42 -15.90
C THR A 35 -11.03 -3.59 -16.29
N LYS A 36 -10.48 -4.59 -17.00
CA LYS A 36 -11.24 -5.78 -17.42
C LYS A 36 -11.69 -6.61 -16.22
N THR A 37 -10.82 -6.76 -15.24
CA THR A 37 -11.12 -7.50 -14.00
C THR A 37 -12.16 -6.76 -13.17
N ILE A 38 -12.03 -5.44 -13.04
CA ILE A 38 -12.99 -4.58 -12.34
C ILE A 38 -14.38 -4.68 -12.98
N GLU A 39 -14.49 -4.57 -14.31
CA GLU A 39 -15.75 -4.71 -15.03
C GLU A 39 -16.33 -6.13 -14.90
N HIS A 40 -15.52 -7.17 -14.92
CA HIS A 40 -15.96 -8.53 -14.67
C HIS A 40 -16.57 -8.68 -13.27
N LEU A 41 -15.89 -8.21 -12.23
CA LEU A 41 -16.36 -8.30 -10.84
C LEU A 41 -17.65 -7.48 -10.61
N LYS A 42 -17.79 -6.36 -11.29
CA LYS A 42 -19.01 -5.54 -11.26
C LYS A 42 -20.27 -6.33 -11.65
N HIS A 43 -20.18 -7.25 -12.61
CA HIS A 43 -21.32 -8.10 -12.99
C HIS A 43 -21.85 -8.96 -11.84
N PHE A 44 -20.97 -9.24 -10.85
CA PHE A 44 -21.32 -9.97 -9.63
C PHE A 44 -21.62 -9.04 -8.45
N ASN A 45 -21.75 -7.72 -8.70
CA ASN A 45 -21.95 -6.71 -7.68
C ASN A 45 -20.81 -6.65 -6.64
N VAL A 46 -19.59 -6.99 -7.06
CA VAL A 46 -18.37 -6.96 -6.27
C VAL A 46 -17.54 -5.75 -6.66
N LYS A 47 -17.13 -4.95 -5.67
CA LYS A 47 -16.19 -3.84 -5.86
C LYS A 47 -14.76 -4.33 -5.70
N SER A 48 -13.83 -3.64 -6.35
CA SER A 48 -12.40 -3.92 -6.28
C SER A 48 -11.68 -2.91 -5.39
N THR A 49 -10.53 -3.30 -4.89
CA THR A 49 -9.51 -2.41 -4.33
C THR A 49 -8.25 -2.51 -5.19
N LEU A 50 -7.57 -1.39 -5.39
CA LEU A 50 -6.30 -1.37 -6.12
C LEU A 50 -5.17 -1.31 -5.10
N ASP A 51 -4.33 -2.34 -5.10
CA ASP A 51 -3.09 -2.40 -4.36
C ASP A 51 -1.95 -2.59 -5.35
N PHE A 52 -0.96 -1.71 -5.31
CA PHE A 52 0.25 -1.82 -6.11
C PHE A 52 1.28 -2.64 -5.35
N SER A 53 1.32 -3.93 -5.67
CA SER A 53 2.26 -4.90 -5.10
C SER A 53 3.51 -5.04 -5.97
N ALA A 54 4.35 -4.02 -6.07
CA ALA A 54 5.72 -4.21 -6.51
C ALA A 54 6.58 -4.57 -5.30
N GLU A 55 7.51 -5.52 -5.47
CA GLU A 55 8.64 -5.62 -4.55
C GLU A 55 9.40 -4.30 -4.69
N SER A 56 9.15 -3.37 -3.77
CA SER A 56 9.81 -2.07 -3.82
C SER A 56 11.28 -2.27 -3.48
N GLU A 57 12.15 -1.98 -4.43
CA GLU A 57 13.53 -1.76 -4.10
C GLU A 57 13.59 -0.58 -3.13
N GLN A 58 14.14 -0.81 -1.92
CA GLN A 58 14.29 0.23 -0.89
C GLN A 58 15.42 1.22 -1.22
N THR A 59 15.57 1.49 -2.52
CA THR A 59 16.45 2.52 -3.05
C THR A 59 15.67 3.83 -3.22
N PRO A 60 16.33 4.99 -3.20
CA PRO A 60 15.66 6.26 -3.43
C PRO A 60 14.81 6.29 -4.71
N ASP A 61 15.32 5.70 -5.80
CA ASP A 61 14.64 5.62 -7.09
C ASP A 61 13.42 4.67 -7.03
N GLY A 62 13.55 3.52 -6.36
CA GLY A 62 12.46 2.56 -6.16
C GLY A 62 11.33 3.15 -5.31
N ILE A 63 11.68 3.82 -4.21
CA ILE A 63 10.74 4.54 -3.35
C ILE A 63 9.99 5.63 -4.15
N GLN A 64 10.71 6.40 -4.98
CA GLN A 64 10.11 7.45 -5.79
C GLN A 64 9.18 6.87 -6.86
N ALA A 65 9.59 5.79 -7.54
CA ALA A 65 8.76 5.10 -8.53
C ALA A 65 7.45 4.56 -7.91
N THR A 66 7.54 3.95 -6.73
CA THR A 66 6.36 3.46 -5.99
C THR A 66 5.46 4.61 -5.56
N PHE A 67 6.03 5.71 -5.09
CA PHE A 67 5.25 6.91 -4.76
C PHE A 67 4.44 7.42 -5.97
N GLU A 68 5.07 7.53 -7.13
CA GLU A 68 4.40 7.99 -8.35
C GLU A 68 3.31 7.02 -8.83
N GLU A 69 3.55 5.71 -8.75
CA GLU A 69 2.56 4.71 -9.16
C GLU A 69 1.35 4.71 -8.22
N THR A 70 1.57 4.83 -6.91
CA THR A 70 0.49 4.94 -5.93
C THR A 70 -0.34 6.22 -6.18
N MET A 71 0.31 7.36 -6.50
CA MET A 71 -0.41 8.58 -6.90
C MET A 71 -1.27 8.34 -8.14
N ARG A 72 -0.75 7.64 -9.16
CA ARG A 72 -1.52 7.27 -10.36
C ARG A 72 -2.71 6.36 -10.03
N SER A 73 -2.52 5.41 -9.11
CA SER A 73 -3.59 4.51 -8.63
C SER A 73 -4.73 5.29 -7.96
N ILE A 74 -4.39 6.28 -7.12
CA ILE A 74 -5.38 7.17 -6.48
C ILE A 74 -6.14 7.99 -7.54
N ASP A 75 -5.43 8.54 -8.53
CA ASP A 75 -6.05 9.30 -9.62
C ASP A 75 -6.95 8.41 -10.49
N PHE A 76 -6.55 7.18 -10.75
CA PHE A 76 -7.34 6.21 -11.51
C PHE A 76 -8.63 5.81 -10.79
N ALA A 77 -8.62 5.79 -9.46
CA ALA A 77 -9.80 5.48 -8.66
C ALA A 77 -10.84 6.62 -8.66
N LYS A 78 -10.46 7.83 -9.06
CA LYS A 78 -11.34 9.01 -9.06
C LYS A 78 -12.58 8.79 -9.91
N GLY A 79 -13.75 8.96 -9.29
CA GLY A 79 -15.03 8.86 -9.97
C GLY A 79 -15.43 7.44 -10.43
N ASN A 80 -14.65 6.41 -10.06
CA ASN A 80 -14.97 5.03 -10.38
C ASN A 80 -15.75 4.36 -9.24
N PRO A 81 -17.08 4.15 -9.37
CA PRO A 81 -17.91 3.58 -8.31
C PRO A 81 -17.62 2.10 -8.04
N ASN A 82 -16.89 1.43 -8.94
CA ASN A 82 -16.53 0.02 -8.81
C ASN A 82 -15.26 -0.19 -8.02
N LEU A 83 -14.51 0.89 -7.70
CA LEU A 83 -13.36 0.87 -6.83
C LEU A 83 -13.78 1.31 -5.43
N ALA A 84 -13.58 0.43 -4.44
CA ALA A 84 -13.94 0.72 -3.06
C ALA A 84 -12.90 1.60 -2.38
N TYR A 85 -11.62 1.30 -2.62
CA TYR A 85 -10.45 1.96 -2.04
C TYR A 85 -9.28 1.97 -3.01
N ALA A 86 -8.42 3.00 -2.93
CA ALA A 86 -7.01 2.87 -3.25
C ALA A 86 -6.28 2.38 -2.00
N VAL A 87 -5.27 1.55 -2.15
CA VAL A 87 -4.51 0.96 -1.04
C VAL A 87 -3.04 1.29 -1.19
N PHE A 88 -2.34 1.47 -0.09
CA PHE A 88 -0.88 1.53 -0.09
C PHE A 88 -0.28 0.90 1.16
N LYS A 89 0.94 0.40 1.01
CA LYS A 89 1.76 -0.15 2.08
C LYS A 89 2.80 0.89 2.49
N PRO A 90 2.79 1.37 3.74
CA PRO A 90 3.73 2.39 4.18
C PRO A 90 5.22 2.03 4.00
N SER A 91 5.61 0.76 4.15
CA SER A 91 6.99 0.31 3.95
C SER A 91 7.51 0.52 2.52
N THR A 92 6.61 0.62 1.53
CA THR A 92 7.01 0.80 0.13
C THR A 92 7.48 2.21 -0.22
N ILE A 93 7.28 3.19 0.67
CA ILE A 93 7.68 4.60 0.47
C ILE A 93 8.74 5.08 1.46
N THR A 94 9.40 4.14 2.12
CA THR A 94 10.55 4.37 3.03
C THR A 94 11.37 3.09 3.15
N THR A 95 12.31 3.02 4.10
CA THR A 95 13.08 1.81 4.38
C THR A 95 12.57 1.10 5.63
N ASP A 96 12.65 -0.24 5.65
CA ASP A 96 12.23 -1.08 6.77
C ASP A 96 13.03 -0.73 8.04
N ASP A 97 14.35 -0.50 7.90
CA ASP A 97 15.21 -0.13 9.02
C ASP A 97 14.77 1.17 9.68
N LEU A 98 14.37 2.17 8.89
CA LEU A 98 13.87 3.44 9.41
C LEU A 98 12.53 3.27 10.13
N LEU A 99 11.61 2.47 9.57
CA LEU A 99 10.32 2.19 10.19
C LEU A 99 10.45 1.43 11.51
N ALA A 100 11.28 0.37 11.53
CA ALA A 100 11.55 -0.40 12.73
C ALA A 100 12.13 0.48 13.84
N LYS A 101 13.14 1.27 13.50
CA LYS A 101 13.79 2.17 14.46
C LYS A 101 12.86 3.29 14.94
N ALA A 102 12.04 3.84 14.06
CA ALA A 102 11.06 4.86 14.41
C ALA A 102 9.94 4.31 15.31
N SER A 103 9.55 3.05 15.13
CA SER A 103 8.56 2.37 15.98
C SER A 103 9.12 2.03 17.35
N GLU A 104 10.37 1.54 17.42
CA GLU A 104 10.96 1.08 18.67
C GLU A 104 11.50 2.24 19.51
N LYS A 105 12.19 3.21 18.90
CA LYS A 105 12.99 4.21 19.60
C LYS A 105 13.01 5.57 18.92
N ARG A 106 11.88 6.22 18.81
CA ARG A 106 11.76 7.52 18.13
C ARG A 106 12.72 8.60 18.65
N GLY A 107 12.97 8.62 19.95
CA GLY A 107 13.86 9.60 20.57
C GLY A 107 15.34 9.40 20.26
N GLU A 108 15.72 8.29 19.63
CA GLU A 108 17.10 7.92 19.32
C GLU A 108 17.45 8.02 17.82
N LEU A 109 16.56 8.56 16.99
CA LEU A 109 16.86 8.80 15.59
C LEU A 109 17.97 9.85 15.44
N SER A 110 18.95 9.57 14.60
CA SER A 110 19.96 10.54 14.18
C SER A 110 19.33 11.70 13.39
N ILE A 111 20.06 12.79 13.22
CA ILE A 111 19.58 13.96 12.45
C ILE A 111 19.17 13.56 11.03
N GLU A 112 19.93 12.67 10.39
CA GLU A 112 19.62 12.20 9.04
C GLU A 112 18.36 11.32 9.03
N GLU A 113 18.21 10.42 9.99
CA GLU A 113 17.01 9.58 10.12
C GLU A 113 15.76 10.40 10.43
N VAL A 114 15.86 11.45 11.23
CA VAL A 114 14.76 12.40 11.45
C VAL A 114 14.34 13.07 10.14
N LYS A 115 15.29 13.44 9.29
CA LYS A 115 15.01 14.00 7.97
C LYS A 115 14.32 13.00 7.08
N GLN A 116 14.82 11.75 7.00
CA GLN A 116 14.23 10.67 6.21
C GLN A 116 12.81 10.33 6.70
N PHE A 117 12.59 10.31 8.03
CA PHE A 117 11.26 10.09 8.59
C PHE A 117 10.28 11.23 8.24
N ARG A 118 10.77 12.46 8.17
CA ARG A 118 9.95 13.59 7.69
C ARG A 118 9.58 13.42 6.21
N GLU A 119 10.51 13.02 5.36
CA GLU A 119 10.22 12.73 3.94
C GLU A 119 9.20 11.60 3.77
N PHE A 120 9.33 10.54 4.57
CA PHE A 120 8.33 9.46 4.64
C PHE A 120 6.95 10.00 5.03
N ARG A 121 6.86 10.76 6.12
CA ARG A 121 5.62 11.40 6.55
C ARG A 121 5.01 12.29 5.47
N ASP A 122 5.83 13.07 4.77
CA ASP A 122 5.37 13.96 3.72
C ASP A 122 4.78 13.18 2.53
N ARG A 123 5.40 12.06 2.12
CA ARG A 123 4.85 11.14 1.09
C ARG A 123 3.53 10.52 1.55
N PHE A 124 3.48 10.03 2.78
CA PHE A 124 2.27 9.45 3.38
C PHE A 124 1.11 10.46 3.37
N MET A 125 1.36 11.67 3.84
CA MET A 125 0.36 12.74 3.88
C MET A 125 -0.05 13.22 2.48
N ALA A 126 0.85 13.15 1.50
CA ALA A 126 0.55 13.48 0.12
C ALA A 126 -0.46 12.50 -0.51
N PHE A 127 -0.35 11.19 -0.22
CA PHE A 127 -1.36 10.20 -0.62
C PHE A 127 -2.74 10.53 -0.04
N CYS A 128 -2.79 10.77 1.27
CA CYS A 128 -4.04 11.11 1.95
C CYS A 128 -4.65 12.42 1.43
N GLN A 129 -3.83 13.42 1.12
CA GLN A 129 -4.28 14.67 0.54
C GLN A 129 -4.84 14.45 -0.88
N ARG A 130 -4.12 13.68 -1.73
CA ARG A 130 -4.58 13.36 -3.08
C ARG A 130 -5.91 12.60 -3.06
N ALA A 131 -6.05 11.64 -2.15
CA ALA A 131 -7.28 10.89 -1.96
C ALA A 131 -8.44 11.81 -1.52
N TYR A 132 -8.18 12.72 -0.57
CA TYR A 132 -9.16 13.70 -0.11
C TYR A 132 -9.63 14.62 -1.24
N ASP A 133 -8.71 15.15 -2.05
CA ASP A 133 -9.00 16.07 -3.15
C ASP A 133 -9.77 15.39 -4.28
N ASN A 134 -9.53 14.10 -4.49
CA ASN A 134 -10.19 13.29 -5.53
C ASN A 134 -11.50 12.63 -5.06
N ASP A 135 -11.88 12.77 -3.79
CA ASP A 135 -13.00 12.03 -3.16
C ASP A 135 -12.85 10.49 -3.27
N VAL A 136 -11.62 10.02 -3.13
CA VAL A 136 -11.26 8.60 -3.13
C VAL A 136 -11.01 8.14 -1.71
N ARG A 137 -11.56 6.99 -1.31
CA ARG A 137 -11.22 6.35 -0.05
C ARG A 137 -9.84 5.71 -0.17
N ILE A 138 -8.97 5.98 0.79
CA ILE A 138 -7.63 5.39 0.85
C ILE A 138 -7.49 4.51 2.07
N LEU A 139 -6.93 3.32 1.89
CA LEU A 139 -6.71 2.33 2.92
C LEU A 139 -5.21 2.21 3.17
N VAL A 140 -4.81 2.49 4.40
CA VAL A 140 -3.44 2.25 4.90
C VAL A 140 -3.36 0.80 5.33
N ASP A 141 -2.51 0.02 4.69
CA ASP A 141 -2.36 -1.39 5.03
C ASP A 141 -1.49 -1.57 6.27
N ALA A 142 -1.90 -2.49 7.16
CA ALA A 142 -1.14 -2.85 8.34
C ALA A 142 -0.01 -3.81 7.96
N GLU A 143 1.15 -3.61 8.55
CA GLU A 143 2.37 -4.32 8.19
C GLU A 143 3.01 -5.03 9.38
N ASP A 144 4.29 -5.34 9.30
CA ASP A 144 5.00 -6.10 10.31
C ASP A 144 4.97 -5.40 11.68
N TYR A 145 4.94 -6.21 12.72
CA TYR A 145 4.85 -5.73 14.11
C TYR A 145 5.86 -4.63 14.43
N CYS A 146 7.09 -4.78 13.96
CA CYS A 146 8.16 -3.82 14.23
C CYS A 146 7.99 -2.46 13.53
N PHE A 147 7.07 -2.34 12.55
CA PHE A 147 6.80 -1.09 11.82
C PHE A 147 5.53 -0.39 12.30
N GLN A 148 4.64 -1.15 12.94
CA GLN A 148 3.24 -0.77 13.08
C GLN A 148 3.02 0.48 13.95
N ASP A 149 3.81 0.70 14.99
CA ASP A 149 3.61 1.86 15.86
C ASP A 149 3.85 3.19 15.13
N ALA A 150 4.87 3.25 14.25
CA ALA A 150 5.11 4.42 13.42
C ALA A 150 4.01 4.63 12.37
N ILE A 151 3.49 3.53 11.81
CA ILE A 151 2.39 3.54 10.83
C ILE A 151 1.10 3.99 11.50
N ASP A 152 0.76 3.45 12.65
CA ASP A 152 -0.45 3.79 13.42
C ASP A 152 -0.49 5.29 13.75
N GLU A 153 0.63 5.87 14.20
CA GLU A 153 0.68 7.29 14.52
C GLU A 153 0.43 8.18 13.31
N LEU A 154 1.05 7.89 12.16
CA LEU A 154 0.82 8.67 10.94
C LEU A 154 -0.61 8.46 10.41
N THR A 155 -1.15 7.26 10.56
CA THR A 155 -2.54 6.95 10.19
C THR A 155 -3.52 7.74 11.05
N ASP A 156 -3.32 7.79 12.35
CA ASP A 156 -4.10 8.60 13.28
C ASP A 156 -4.03 10.09 12.95
N GLU A 157 -2.83 10.59 12.66
CA GLU A 157 -2.64 11.99 12.23
C GLU A 157 -3.43 12.28 10.95
N ALA A 158 -3.33 11.39 9.96
CA ALA A 158 -4.03 11.55 8.70
C ALA A 158 -5.56 11.49 8.89
N MET A 159 -6.07 10.55 9.69
CA MET A 159 -7.50 10.46 10.00
C MET A 159 -8.01 11.73 10.70
N ARG A 160 -7.29 12.24 11.69
CA ARG A 160 -7.65 13.49 12.36
C ARG A 160 -7.67 14.69 11.43
N LYS A 161 -6.79 14.70 10.42
CA LYS A 161 -6.72 15.79 9.43
C LYS A 161 -7.82 15.69 8.38
N PHE A 162 -8.03 14.52 7.79
CA PHE A 162 -8.83 14.35 6.59
C PHE A 162 -10.26 13.81 6.83
N ASN A 163 -10.53 13.12 7.96
CA ASN A 163 -11.83 12.50 8.23
C ASN A 163 -12.86 13.43 8.92
N LYS A 164 -12.68 14.75 8.86
CA LYS A 164 -13.56 15.71 9.58
C LYS A 164 -14.97 15.80 9.02
N LYS A 165 -15.13 15.73 7.71
CA LYS A 165 -16.44 15.86 7.03
C LYS A 165 -16.97 14.54 6.52
N ARG A 166 -16.09 13.66 6.08
CA ARG A 166 -16.36 12.32 5.57
C ARG A 166 -15.14 11.45 5.83
N ALA A 167 -15.36 10.14 5.93
CA ALA A 167 -14.27 9.20 6.09
C ALA A 167 -13.58 9.00 4.73
N ILE A 168 -12.32 9.38 4.65
CA ILE A 168 -11.43 9.26 3.47
C ILE A 168 -10.29 8.30 3.78
N VAL A 169 -9.63 8.45 4.93
CA VAL A 169 -8.50 7.63 5.36
C VAL A 169 -9.02 6.48 6.23
N PHE A 170 -8.65 5.28 5.89
CA PHE A 170 -8.99 4.04 6.58
C PHE A 170 -7.71 3.28 6.90
N ALA A 171 -7.77 2.37 7.86
CA ALA A 171 -6.68 1.46 8.21
C ALA A 171 -7.16 0.02 8.22
N THR A 172 -6.27 -0.92 7.89
CA THR A 172 -6.47 -2.34 8.19
C THR A 172 -5.92 -2.64 9.59
N LEU A 173 -6.49 -3.63 10.26
CA LEU A 173 -6.06 -4.09 11.57
C LEU A 173 -5.81 -5.58 11.55
N GLN A 174 -4.64 -5.99 11.99
CA GLN A 174 -4.24 -7.40 12.10
C GLN A 174 -4.84 -8.01 13.37
N MET A 175 -6.11 -8.40 13.33
CA MET A 175 -6.91 -8.82 14.49
C MET A 175 -6.43 -10.09 15.19
N TYR A 176 -5.42 -10.79 14.68
CA TYR A 176 -4.73 -11.87 15.38
C TYR A 176 -3.77 -11.37 16.49
N ARG A 177 -3.45 -10.06 16.51
CA ARG A 177 -2.63 -9.42 17.55
C ARG A 177 -3.49 -9.00 18.74
N HIS A 178 -2.99 -9.22 19.96
CA HIS A 178 -3.70 -8.90 21.20
C HIS A 178 -3.91 -7.41 21.44
N ASP A 179 -3.03 -6.57 20.92
CA ASP A 179 -3.02 -5.12 21.10
C ASP A 179 -3.96 -4.36 20.16
N ARG A 180 -4.53 -5.02 19.15
CA ARG A 180 -5.37 -4.33 18.14
C ARG A 180 -6.79 -4.01 18.65
N MET A 181 -7.37 -4.84 19.51
CA MET A 181 -8.68 -4.55 20.10
C MET A 181 -8.66 -3.31 21.02
N PRO A 182 -7.65 -3.14 21.91
CA PRO A 182 -7.52 -1.91 22.69
C PRO A 182 -7.21 -0.66 21.86
N TYR A 183 -6.55 -0.83 20.70
CA TYR A 183 -6.26 0.26 19.77
C TYR A 183 -7.51 0.76 19.02
N LEU A 184 -8.45 -0.14 18.67
CA LEU A 184 -9.69 0.17 17.96
C LEU A 184 -10.64 1.02 18.82
#